data_c2e94e1218fc2fe52e62eeda9c303ca3
#
_entry.id   c2e94e1218fc2fe52e62eeda9c303ca3
#
_cell.length_a   1.000
_cell.length_b   1.000
_cell.length_c   1.000
_cell.angle_alpha   90.00
_cell.angle_beta   90.00
_cell.angle_gamma   90.00
#
_symmetry.space_group_name_H-M   'P 1'
#
loop_
_entity.id
_entity.type
_entity.pdbx_description
1 polymer ?
#
loop_
_entity_poly.entity_id
_entity_poly.type
_entity_poly.pdbx_seq_one_letter_code
_entity_poly.pdbx_strand_id
1 'polypeptide(L)'
;MWAALKSPLLMGNDLRELSAESLSILNNPAIIAVSQDPLGQSANLLLRDTNVKKDKYGMGETQVWTGRLYGGDQLVVLFNAADEDVDMTVELAEIFYYQGPEGSAPHVQQEWDVYDLWANRMELETAQEILDASNNSDLFEKLLKQANWFNSTEVSYKDGLKAEDPRLLGKKISFIEARGSLKASVKRHSAEVFRLRNRGSKVKQYMLAKDEL
;
A
#
# COMPACT_ATOMS: atom_id res chain seq x y z
N MET A 1 4.02 2.48 -7.11
CA MET A 1 3.56 3.75 -7.75
C MET A 1 2.27 3.56 -8.56
N TRP A 2 2.15 2.66 -9.55
CA TRP A 2 0.95 2.53 -10.39
C TRP A 2 -0.34 2.35 -9.59
N ALA A 3 -0.34 1.49 -8.57
CA ALA A 3 -1.49 1.31 -7.68
C ALA A 3 -1.90 2.62 -6.97
N ALA A 4 -0.92 3.39 -6.49
CA ALA A 4 -1.15 4.67 -5.82
C ALA A 4 -1.72 5.74 -6.76
N LEU A 5 -1.28 5.75 -8.02
CA LEU A 5 -1.73 6.68 -9.06
C LEU A 5 -3.08 6.26 -9.68
N LYS A 6 -3.66 5.14 -9.27
CA LYS A 6 -4.89 4.57 -9.84
C LYS A 6 -4.80 4.29 -11.34
N SER A 7 -3.58 4.09 -11.85
CA SER A 7 -3.38 3.66 -13.24
C SER A 7 -3.83 2.20 -13.40
N PRO A 8 -4.36 1.81 -14.57
CA PRO A 8 -4.69 0.42 -14.84
C PRO A 8 -3.47 -0.49 -14.64
N LEU A 9 -3.63 -1.54 -13.83
CA LEU A 9 -2.57 -2.51 -13.60
C LEU A 9 -2.59 -3.55 -14.72
N LEU A 10 -1.77 -3.34 -15.75
CA LEU A 10 -1.65 -4.22 -16.90
C LEU A 10 -0.33 -4.98 -16.82
N MET A 11 -0.41 -6.32 -16.84
CA MET A 11 0.77 -7.19 -16.86
C MET A 11 1.34 -7.22 -18.29
N GLY A 12 2.58 -6.78 -18.46
CA GLY A 12 3.29 -6.76 -19.74
C GLY A 12 4.41 -7.80 -19.84
N ASN A 13 4.53 -8.68 -18.85
CA ASN A 13 5.54 -9.73 -18.81
C ASN A 13 5.05 -11.03 -19.45
N ASP A 14 5.99 -11.91 -19.84
CA ASP A 14 5.64 -13.27 -20.31
C ASP A 14 5.22 -14.13 -19.10
N LEU A 15 3.95 -14.55 -19.11
CA LEU A 15 3.37 -15.36 -18.04
C LEU A 15 3.91 -16.79 -18.00
N ARG A 16 4.50 -17.27 -19.10
CA ARG A 16 5.09 -18.62 -19.18
C ARG A 16 6.43 -18.69 -18.46
N GLU A 17 7.10 -17.55 -18.30
CA GLU A 17 8.40 -17.41 -17.65
C GLU A 17 8.29 -16.53 -16.38
N LEU A 18 7.14 -16.55 -15.71
CA LEU A 18 6.92 -15.77 -14.50
C LEU A 18 7.77 -16.33 -13.35
N SER A 19 8.62 -15.49 -12.75
CA SER A 19 9.37 -15.87 -11.56
C SER A 19 8.52 -15.79 -10.29
N ALA A 20 8.91 -16.54 -9.25
CA ALA A 20 8.29 -16.49 -7.94
C ALA A 20 8.30 -15.06 -7.34
N GLU A 21 9.39 -14.31 -7.54
CA GLU A 21 9.49 -12.92 -7.12
C GLU A 21 8.47 -12.04 -7.84
N SER A 22 8.34 -12.18 -9.16
CA SER A 22 7.37 -11.44 -9.94
C SER A 22 5.94 -11.77 -9.53
N LEU A 23 5.62 -13.05 -9.32
CA LEU A 23 4.31 -13.48 -8.85
C LEU A 23 4.00 -12.88 -7.47
N SER A 24 4.93 -12.96 -6.52
CA SER A 24 4.81 -12.40 -5.17
C SER A 24 4.53 -10.89 -5.17
N ILE A 25 5.17 -10.14 -6.06
CA ILE A 25 5.01 -8.69 -6.19
C ILE A 25 3.68 -8.35 -6.88
N LEU A 26 3.43 -8.96 -8.05
CA LEU A 26 2.28 -8.62 -8.89
C LEU A 26 0.95 -9.05 -8.29
N ASN A 27 0.95 -10.12 -7.49
CA ASN A 27 -0.25 -10.64 -6.83
C ASN A 27 -0.36 -10.24 -5.35
N ASN A 28 0.26 -9.14 -4.94
CA ASN A 28 0.11 -8.63 -3.58
C ASN A 28 -1.29 -8.03 -3.38
N PRO A 29 -2.17 -8.66 -2.58
CA PRO A 29 -3.56 -8.24 -2.46
C PRO A 29 -3.72 -6.86 -1.81
N ALA A 30 -2.84 -6.48 -0.88
CA ALA A 30 -2.90 -5.18 -0.22
C ALA A 30 -2.49 -4.03 -1.18
N ILE A 31 -1.52 -4.25 -2.06
CA ILE A 31 -1.13 -3.27 -3.09
C ILE A 31 -2.23 -3.17 -4.17
N ILE A 32 -2.80 -4.29 -4.61
CA ILE A 32 -3.92 -4.27 -5.56
C ILE A 32 -5.13 -3.56 -4.95
N ALA A 33 -5.41 -3.77 -3.66
CA ALA A 33 -6.49 -3.09 -2.94
C ALA A 33 -6.34 -1.56 -2.93
N VAL A 34 -5.11 -1.02 -2.97
CA VAL A 34 -4.90 0.42 -3.16
C VAL A 34 -5.42 0.86 -4.53
N SER A 35 -5.09 0.13 -5.62
CA SER A 35 -5.59 0.44 -6.96
C SER A 35 -7.12 0.32 -7.07
N GLN A 36 -7.69 -0.68 -6.41
CA GLN A 36 -9.13 -1.01 -6.44
C GLN A 36 -9.94 -0.30 -5.33
N ASP A 37 -9.32 0.63 -4.61
CA ASP A 37 -9.99 1.34 -3.51
C ASP A 37 -11.22 2.11 -4.00
N PRO A 38 -12.40 1.93 -3.35
CA PRO A 38 -13.68 2.50 -3.82
C PRO A 38 -13.71 4.04 -3.88
N LEU A 39 -12.85 4.73 -3.12
CA LEU A 39 -12.77 6.19 -3.17
C LEU A 39 -12.25 6.69 -4.53
N GLY A 40 -11.45 5.86 -5.24
CA GLY A 40 -10.96 6.18 -6.58
C GLY A 40 -9.98 7.36 -6.65
N GLN A 41 -9.49 7.85 -5.53
CA GLN A 41 -8.62 9.02 -5.44
C GLN A 41 -7.16 8.65 -5.70
N SER A 42 -6.55 9.30 -6.69
CA SER A 42 -5.13 9.17 -6.97
C SER A 42 -4.29 9.81 -5.88
N ALA A 43 -3.13 9.25 -5.58
CA ALA A 43 -2.14 9.88 -4.71
C ALA A 43 -1.53 11.11 -5.40
N ASN A 44 -1.13 12.08 -4.57
CA ASN A 44 -0.45 13.30 -4.98
C ASN A 44 0.99 13.29 -4.47
N LEU A 45 1.89 13.88 -5.24
CA LEU A 45 3.26 14.14 -4.80
C LEU A 45 3.22 15.19 -3.67
N LEU A 46 3.72 14.82 -2.51
CA LEU A 46 3.78 15.68 -1.34
C LEU A 46 5.14 16.35 -1.19
N LEU A 47 6.20 15.54 -1.18
CA LEU A 47 7.59 15.99 -1.03
C LEU A 47 8.45 15.39 -2.11
N ARG A 48 9.47 16.14 -2.54
CA ARG A 48 10.50 15.70 -3.47
C ARG A 48 11.85 16.27 -3.03
N ASP A 49 12.83 15.39 -2.85
CA ASP A 49 14.20 15.78 -2.57
C ASP A 49 15.13 15.25 -3.66
N THR A 50 15.89 16.14 -4.27
CA THR A 50 16.90 15.84 -5.29
C THR A 50 18.33 15.92 -4.75
N ASN A 51 18.49 16.27 -3.46
CA ASN A 51 19.77 16.32 -2.78
C ASN A 51 20.16 14.96 -2.19
N VAL A 52 20.21 13.96 -3.03
CA VAL A 52 20.53 12.57 -2.72
C VAL A 52 21.64 12.07 -3.63
N LYS A 53 22.23 10.92 -3.32
CA LYS A 53 23.22 10.31 -4.17
C LYS A 53 22.65 9.98 -5.55
N LYS A 54 23.33 10.45 -6.57
CA LYS A 54 22.97 10.24 -7.98
C LYS A 54 23.58 8.94 -8.50
N ASP A 55 22.90 8.31 -9.45
CA ASP A 55 23.45 7.21 -10.23
C ASP A 55 24.50 7.70 -11.25
N LYS A 56 25.05 6.76 -12.04
CA LYS A 56 26.05 7.06 -13.10
C LYS A 56 25.54 7.95 -14.23
N TYR A 57 24.23 8.16 -14.31
CA TYR A 57 23.59 9.04 -15.30
C TYR A 57 23.20 10.40 -14.71
N GLY A 58 23.55 10.66 -13.46
CA GLY A 58 23.20 11.89 -12.75
C GLY A 58 21.74 11.92 -12.27
N MET A 59 21.05 10.77 -12.25
CA MET A 59 19.66 10.66 -11.83
C MET A 59 19.59 10.18 -10.39
N GLY A 60 18.60 10.64 -9.66
CA GLY A 60 18.32 10.22 -8.28
C GLY A 60 17.50 11.26 -7.54
N GLU A 61 16.50 10.81 -6.83
CA GLU A 61 15.62 11.60 -5.98
C GLU A 61 14.88 10.72 -4.99
N THR A 62 14.36 11.33 -3.92
CA THR A 62 13.35 10.70 -3.09
C THR A 62 12.04 11.46 -3.21
N GLN A 63 10.93 10.73 -3.09
CA GLN A 63 9.60 11.30 -3.19
C GLN A 63 8.70 10.73 -2.08
N VAL A 64 7.82 11.57 -1.54
CA VAL A 64 6.72 11.15 -0.69
C VAL A 64 5.41 11.42 -1.41
N TRP A 65 4.59 10.38 -1.55
CA TRP A 65 3.27 10.47 -2.15
C TRP A 65 2.23 10.12 -1.12
N THR A 66 1.09 10.80 -1.16
CA THR A 66 -0.01 10.57 -0.24
C THR A 66 -1.35 10.65 -0.93
N GLY A 67 -2.34 9.87 -0.46
CA GLY A 67 -3.68 9.84 -1.03
C GLY A 67 -4.69 9.30 -0.04
N ARG A 68 -5.94 9.77 -0.15
CA ARG A 68 -7.02 9.28 0.69
C ARG A 68 -7.51 7.92 0.22
N LEU A 69 -7.81 7.05 1.16
CA LEU A 69 -8.39 5.75 0.95
C LEU A 69 -9.78 5.68 1.57
N TYR A 70 -10.57 4.71 1.13
CA TYR A 70 -11.89 4.42 1.66
C TYR A 70 -11.85 4.18 3.17
N GLY A 71 -12.93 4.59 3.87
CA GLY A 71 -13.04 4.41 5.32
C GLY A 71 -12.25 5.42 6.16
N GLY A 72 -11.69 6.46 5.53
CA GLY A 72 -10.89 7.49 6.21
C GLY A 72 -9.43 7.08 6.42
N ASP A 73 -8.99 5.99 5.81
CA ASP A 73 -7.59 5.59 5.79
C ASP A 73 -6.77 6.52 4.87
N GLN A 74 -5.46 6.58 5.08
CA GLN A 74 -4.53 7.38 4.28
C GLN A 74 -3.41 6.50 3.72
N LEU A 75 -3.14 6.64 2.43
CA LEU A 75 -1.98 6.03 1.77
C LEU A 75 -0.77 6.94 1.93
N VAL A 76 0.39 6.35 2.22
CA VAL A 76 1.69 7.01 2.15
C VAL A 76 2.66 6.10 1.39
N VAL A 77 3.30 6.65 0.37
CA VAL A 77 4.35 5.96 -0.39
C VAL A 77 5.64 6.74 -0.24
N LEU A 78 6.67 6.08 0.26
CA LEU A 78 8.03 6.59 0.32
C LEU A 78 8.82 5.95 -0.84
N PHE A 79 9.16 6.75 -1.84
CA PHE A 79 9.84 6.29 -3.05
C PHE A 79 11.29 6.78 -3.07
N ASN A 80 12.22 5.86 -3.28
CA ASN A 80 13.64 6.13 -3.35
C ASN A 80 14.19 5.74 -4.74
N ALA A 81 14.52 6.72 -5.56
CA ALA A 81 15.23 6.57 -6.84
C ALA A 81 16.73 6.94 -6.73
N ALA A 82 17.25 7.16 -5.51
CA ALA A 82 18.66 7.42 -5.29
C ALA A 82 19.50 6.14 -5.44
N ASP A 83 20.80 6.31 -5.66
CA ASP A 83 21.78 5.19 -5.75
C ASP A 83 22.34 4.79 -4.37
N GLU A 84 21.53 4.94 -3.32
CA GLU A 84 21.79 4.49 -1.95
C GLU A 84 20.49 4.27 -1.18
N ASP A 85 20.58 3.53 -0.06
CA ASP A 85 19.48 3.41 0.90
C ASP A 85 19.29 4.75 1.62
N VAL A 86 18.05 5.19 1.81
CA VAL A 86 17.73 6.48 2.42
C VAL A 86 16.72 6.31 3.56
N ASP A 87 17.02 6.89 4.72
CA ASP A 87 16.07 7.01 5.81
C ASP A 87 15.14 8.20 5.54
N MET A 88 13.87 7.91 5.30
CA MET A 88 12.87 8.90 4.97
C MET A 88 11.95 9.16 6.17
N THR A 89 11.59 10.42 6.34
CA THR A 89 10.67 10.88 7.39
C THR A 89 9.62 11.80 6.77
N VAL A 90 8.36 11.63 7.15
CA VAL A 90 7.27 12.55 6.79
C VAL A 90 6.37 12.79 8.01
N GLU A 91 6.03 14.03 8.28
CA GLU A 91 5.19 14.41 9.41
C GLU A 91 3.70 14.27 9.09
N LEU A 92 2.87 13.95 10.10
CA LEU A 92 1.41 13.95 9.92
C LEU A 92 0.90 15.31 9.46
N ALA A 93 1.53 16.40 9.88
CA ALA A 93 1.19 17.77 9.44
C ALA A 93 1.38 17.95 7.93
N GLU A 94 2.39 17.33 7.34
CA GLU A 94 2.63 17.35 5.90
C GLU A 94 1.62 16.45 5.17
N ILE A 95 1.42 15.20 5.66
CA ILE A 95 0.49 14.23 5.07
C ILE A 95 -0.93 14.80 4.98
N PHE A 96 -1.37 15.53 6.01
CA PHE A 96 -2.73 16.06 6.11
C PHE A 96 -2.85 17.56 5.82
N TYR A 97 -1.80 18.19 5.27
CA TYR A 97 -1.75 19.62 4.98
C TYR A 97 -2.94 20.11 4.13
N TYR A 98 -3.29 19.36 3.10
CA TYR A 98 -4.39 19.73 2.19
C TYR A 98 -5.82 19.48 2.74
N GLN A 99 -5.94 19.04 4.01
CA GLN A 99 -7.24 18.70 4.59
C GLN A 99 -7.81 19.78 5.52
N GLY A 100 -7.17 20.94 5.61
CA GLY A 100 -7.64 22.08 6.39
C GLY A 100 -6.61 23.21 6.52
N PRO A 101 -7.02 24.40 6.93
CA PRO A 101 -6.12 25.51 7.10
C PRO A 101 -5.13 25.24 8.25
N GLU A 102 -3.85 25.46 7.96
CA GLU A 102 -2.73 25.67 8.87
C GLU A 102 -2.67 24.77 10.13
N GLY A 103 -2.23 23.53 9.98
CA GLY A 103 -1.81 22.69 11.10
C GLY A 103 -2.91 22.30 12.11
N SER A 104 -4.13 22.77 11.89
CA SER A 104 -5.30 22.47 12.70
C SER A 104 -6.13 21.31 12.18
N ALA A 105 -5.65 20.61 11.14
CA ALA A 105 -6.36 19.45 10.60
C ALA A 105 -6.62 18.44 11.73
N PRO A 106 -7.88 18.07 11.97
CA PRO A 106 -8.21 17.12 13.04
C PRO A 106 -7.39 15.83 12.98
N HIS A 107 -7.01 15.40 11.77
CA HIS A 107 -6.23 14.19 11.53
C HIS A 107 -4.79 14.27 12.10
N VAL A 108 -4.19 15.45 12.19
CA VAL A 108 -2.86 15.66 12.79
C VAL A 108 -2.89 15.44 14.31
N GLN A 109 -4.06 15.65 14.94
CA GLN A 109 -4.26 15.51 16.39
C GLN A 109 -4.65 14.07 16.79
N GLN A 110 -4.71 13.15 15.84
CA GLN A 110 -5.12 11.76 16.06
C GLN A 110 -3.91 10.83 15.99
N GLU A 111 -4.05 9.68 16.65
CA GLU A 111 -3.10 8.58 16.52
C GLU A 111 -3.46 7.70 15.32
N TRP A 112 -2.43 7.20 14.65
CA TRP A 112 -2.58 6.39 13.44
C TRP A 112 -1.84 5.08 13.56
N ASP A 113 -2.54 3.97 13.38
CA ASP A 113 -1.91 2.66 13.17
C ASP A 113 -1.28 2.60 11.79
N VAL A 114 -0.05 2.09 11.71
CA VAL A 114 0.74 1.96 10.49
C VAL A 114 0.70 0.53 10.02
N TYR A 115 0.21 0.32 8.80
CA TYR A 115 0.18 -0.98 8.14
C TYR A 115 1.16 -0.98 6.97
N ASP A 116 2.07 -1.94 6.95
CA ASP A 116 2.95 -2.22 5.82
C ASP A 116 2.20 -3.06 4.78
N LEU A 117 2.05 -2.52 3.57
CA LEU A 117 1.33 -3.21 2.51
C LEU A 117 2.20 -4.25 1.78
N TRP A 118 3.53 -4.12 1.82
CA TRP A 118 4.42 -5.12 1.27
C TRP A 118 4.47 -6.40 2.09
N ALA A 119 4.25 -6.32 3.39
CA ALA A 119 4.25 -7.47 4.29
C ALA A 119 3.14 -8.49 4.01
N ASN A 120 2.16 -8.15 3.17
CA ASN A 120 1.07 -9.05 2.74
C ASN A 120 1.36 -9.76 1.40
N ARG A 121 2.54 -9.59 0.83
CA ARG A 121 2.89 -10.35 -0.37
C ARG A 121 3.03 -11.84 -0.05
N MET A 122 2.81 -12.66 -1.06
CA MET A 122 3.01 -14.11 -0.98
C MET A 122 4.48 -14.43 -0.70
N GLU A 123 4.74 -15.41 0.15
CA GLU A 123 6.09 -15.90 0.40
C GLU A 123 6.69 -16.51 -0.88
N LEU A 124 8.01 -16.34 -1.09
CA LEU A 124 8.65 -16.77 -2.33
C LEU A 124 8.58 -18.29 -2.54
N GLU A 125 8.70 -19.06 -1.46
CA GLU A 125 8.59 -20.53 -1.50
C GLU A 125 7.19 -20.94 -1.98
N THR A 126 6.14 -20.35 -1.39
CA THR A 126 4.76 -20.59 -1.81
C THR A 126 4.50 -20.17 -3.25
N ALA A 127 5.06 -19.03 -3.69
CA ALA A 127 4.95 -18.57 -5.06
C ALA A 127 5.59 -19.57 -6.04
N GLN A 128 6.76 -20.11 -5.69
CA GLN A 128 7.44 -21.13 -6.50
C GLN A 128 6.63 -22.43 -6.57
N GLU A 129 6.12 -22.92 -5.43
CA GLU A 129 5.27 -24.11 -5.39
C GLU A 129 4.02 -23.97 -6.27
N ILE A 130 3.40 -22.78 -6.29
CA ILE A 130 2.23 -22.48 -7.14
C ILE A 130 2.61 -22.53 -8.61
N LEU A 131 3.75 -21.97 -9.01
CA LEU A 131 4.23 -22.02 -10.39
C LEU A 131 4.52 -23.45 -10.83
N ASP A 132 5.15 -24.25 -9.97
CA ASP A 132 5.49 -25.65 -10.24
C ASP A 132 4.24 -26.53 -10.32
N ALA A 133 3.19 -26.19 -9.57
CA ALA A 133 1.90 -26.89 -9.57
C ALA A 133 0.98 -26.51 -10.73
N SER A 134 1.38 -25.65 -11.65
CA SER A 134 0.54 -25.12 -12.73
C SER A 134 -0.14 -26.19 -13.60
N ASN A 135 0.44 -27.38 -13.70
CA ASN A 135 -0.11 -28.54 -14.43
C ASN A 135 -0.93 -29.52 -13.56
N ASN A 136 -1.11 -29.23 -12.26
CA ASN A 136 -1.85 -30.06 -11.31
C ASN A 136 -2.93 -29.21 -10.61
N SER A 137 -4.16 -29.27 -11.13
CA SER A 137 -5.27 -28.43 -10.67
C SER A 137 -5.57 -28.57 -9.18
N ASP A 138 -5.55 -29.79 -8.64
CA ASP A 138 -5.91 -30.05 -7.25
C ASP A 138 -4.85 -29.48 -6.28
N LEU A 139 -3.58 -29.67 -6.62
CA LEU A 139 -2.47 -29.12 -5.85
C LEU A 139 -2.45 -27.60 -5.94
N PHE A 140 -2.66 -27.05 -7.14
CA PHE A 140 -2.73 -25.62 -7.39
C PHE A 140 -3.83 -24.94 -6.54
N GLU A 141 -5.05 -25.47 -6.55
CA GLU A 141 -6.15 -24.95 -5.73
C GLU A 141 -5.86 -25.04 -4.22
N LYS A 142 -5.24 -26.13 -3.78
CA LYS A 142 -4.83 -26.29 -2.38
C LYS A 142 -3.81 -25.23 -1.97
N LEU A 143 -2.80 -24.99 -2.79
CA LEU A 143 -1.76 -23.99 -2.53
C LEU A 143 -2.34 -22.58 -2.54
N LEU A 144 -3.25 -22.24 -3.44
CA LEU A 144 -3.93 -20.95 -3.46
C LEU A 144 -4.72 -20.68 -2.18
N LYS A 145 -5.36 -21.69 -1.58
CA LYS A 145 -6.09 -21.55 -0.32
C LYS A 145 -5.18 -21.30 0.88
N GLN A 146 -3.92 -21.69 0.79
CA GLN A 146 -2.91 -21.49 1.85
C GLN A 146 -2.10 -20.21 1.62
N ALA A 147 -2.01 -19.75 0.39
CA ALA A 147 -1.29 -18.54 0.03
C ALA A 147 -2.03 -17.27 0.50
N ASN A 148 -1.27 -16.20 0.71
CA ASN A 148 -1.86 -14.88 0.92
C ASN A 148 -2.35 -14.32 -0.43
N TRP A 149 -3.48 -14.83 -0.88
CA TRP A 149 -4.13 -14.50 -2.13
C TRP A 149 -5.59 -14.07 -1.88
N PHE A 150 -6.06 -13.09 -2.64
CA PHE A 150 -7.44 -12.61 -2.54
C PHE A 150 -8.20 -12.93 -3.83
N ASN A 151 -9.27 -13.74 -3.72
CA ASN A 151 -10.10 -14.11 -4.85
C ASN A 151 -11.16 -13.05 -5.13
N SER A 152 -10.87 -12.14 -6.04
CA SER A 152 -11.78 -11.06 -6.43
C SER A 152 -12.97 -11.51 -7.27
N THR A 153 -13.02 -12.77 -7.71
CA THR A 153 -14.20 -13.34 -8.39
C THR A 153 -15.28 -13.77 -7.41
N GLU A 154 -14.91 -14.10 -6.17
CA GLU A 154 -15.84 -14.46 -5.09
C GLU A 154 -16.29 -13.25 -4.28
N VAL A 155 -15.33 -12.38 -3.93
CA VAL A 155 -15.57 -11.17 -3.12
C VAL A 155 -14.90 -9.97 -3.78
N SER A 156 -15.65 -8.91 -4.01
CA SER A 156 -15.08 -7.68 -4.58
C SER A 156 -14.07 -7.04 -3.62
N TYR A 157 -13.07 -6.30 -4.16
CA TYR A 157 -12.15 -5.52 -3.32
C TYR A 157 -12.89 -4.53 -2.42
N LYS A 158 -13.97 -3.92 -2.93
CA LYS A 158 -14.83 -3.01 -2.16
C LYS A 158 -15.43 -3.70 -0.94
N ASP A 159 -15.97 -4.89 -1.11
CA ASP A 159 -16.63 -5.62 -0.01
C ASP A 159 -15.58 -6.22 0.94
N GLY A 160 -14.46 -6.71 0.43
CA GLY A 160 -13.33 -7.14 1.25
C GLY A 160 -12.77 -6.01 2.12
N LEU A 161 -12.61 -4.80 1.57
CA LEU A 161 -12.18 -3.62 2.34
C LEU A 161 -13.23 -3.20 3.38
N LYS A 162 -14.53 -3.27 3.05
CA LYS A 162 -15.62 -3.03 4.01
C LYS A 162 -15.62 -4.06 5.15
N ALA A 163 -15.36 -5.32 4.83
CA ALA A 163 -15.25 -6.41 5.80
C ALA A 163 -13.93 -6.40 6.59
N GLU A 164 -13.05 -5.44 6.33
CA GLU A 164 -11.73 -5.34 6.95
C GLU A 164 -10.86 -6.59 6.76
N ASP A 165 -10.92 -7.20 5.57
CA ASP A 165 -10.11 -8.38 5.25
C ASP A 165 -8.62 -8.08 5.46
N PRO A 166 -7.92 -8.79 6.36
CA PRO A 166 -6.54 -8.49 6.72
C PRO A 166 -5.58 -8.63 5.53
N ARG A 167 -5.94 -9.42 4.51
CA ARG A 167 -5.14 -9.57 3.28
C ARG A 167 -5.07 -8.27 2.49
N LEU A 168 -6.11 -7.42 2.57
CA LEU A 168 -6.23 -6.17 1.83
C LEU A 168 -5.70 -4.95 2.60
N LEU A 169 -5.59 -5.06 3.92
CA LEU A 169 -5.21 -3.95 4.79
C LEU A 169 -3.70 -3.81 4.97
N GLY A 170 -2.95 -4.87 4.75
CA GLY A 170 -1.54 -4.93 5.11
C GLY A 170 -1.32 -5.43 6.54
N LYS A 171 -0.07 -5.53 6.96
CA LYS A 171 0.33 -5.96 8.31
C LYS A 171 0.58 -4.75 9.20
N LYS A 172 -0.10 -4.66 10.32
CA LYS A 172 0.18 -3.63 11.32
C LYS A 172 1.58 -3.82 11.90
N ILE A 173 2.41 -2.78 11.78
CA ILE A 173 3.81 -2.81 12.23
C ILE A 173 4.09 -1.84 13.38
N SER A 174 3.39 -0.71 13.44
CA SER A 174 3.61 0.33 14.45
C SER A 174 2.39 1.24 14.59
N PHE A 175 2.57 2.36 15.29
CA PHE A 175 1.62 3.46 15.29
C PHE A 175 2.38 4.80 15.34
N ILE A 176 1.69 5.87 14.96
CA ILE A 176 2.16 7.25 15.02
C ILE A 176 1.30 8.00 16.04
N GLU A 177 1.93 8.63 17.00
CA GLU A 177 1.26 9.51 17.97
C GLU A 177 0.75 10.79 17.30
N ALA A 178 -0.19 11.47 17.95
CA ALA A 178 -0.67 12.78 17.51
C ALA A 178 0.51 13.74 17.26
N ARG A 179 0.50 14.43 16.14
CA ARG A 179 1.57 15.33 15.66
C ARG A 179 2.92 14.63 15.39
N GLY A 180 2.93 13.31 15.32
CA GLY A 180 4.13 12.54 15.07
C GLY A 180 4.49 12.42 13.58
N SER A 181 5.41 11.53 13.27
CA SER A 181 5.93 11.31 11.92
C SER A 181 6.02 9.82 11.59
N LEU A 182 5.87 9.49 10.30
CA LEU A 182 6.20 8.20 9.73
C LEU A 182 7.68 8.20 9.35
N LYS A 183 8.39 7.13 9.74
CA LYS A 183 9.81 6.94 9.43
C LYS A 183 10.04 5.54 8.89
N ALA A 184 10.82 5.44 7.82
CA ALA A 184 11.24 4.17 7.26
C ALA A 184 12.57 4.29 6.52
N SER A 185 13.37 3.24 6.55
CA SER A 185 14.55 3.09 5.70
C SER A 185 14.09 2.49 4.37
N VAL A 186 14.29 3.23 3.29
CA VAL A 186 13.87 2.83 1.94
C VAL A 186 15.09 2.43 1.14
N LYS A 187 15.12 1.19 0.68
CA LYS A 187 16.21 0.67 -0.12
C LYS A 187 16.38 1.45 -1.42
N ARG A 188 17.61 1.47 -1.95
CA ARG A 188 17.88 2.07 -3.26
C ARG A 188 16.94 1.48 -4.31
N HIS A 189 16.44 2.33 -5.20
CA HIS A 189 15.53 1.97 -6.31
C HIS A 189 14.28 1.19 -5.87
N SER A 190 13.74 1.51 -4.67
CA SER A 190 12.56 0.84 -4.12
C SER A 190 11.50 1.83 -3.61
N ALA A 191 10.42 1.29 -3.11
CA ALA A 191 9.36 2.07 -2.47
C ALA A 191 8.77 1.29 -1.30
N GLU A 192 8.60 1.97 -0.17
CA GLU A 192 7.80 1.49 0.95
C GLU A 192 6.38 2.06 0.85
N VAL A 193 5.40 1.23 1.16
CA VAL A 193 3.98 1.57 0.98
C VAL A 193 3.21 1.28 2.25
N PHE A 194 2.65 2.33 2.83
CA PHE A 194 1.94 2.26 4.10
C PHE A 194 0.48 2.70 3.97
N ARG A 195 -0.38 2.03 4.75
CA ARG A 195 -1.75 2.48 5.04
C ARG A 195 -1.77 2.97 6.48
N LEU A 196 -2.21 4.21 6.67
CA LEU A 196 -2.47 4.77 7.99
C LEU A 196 -3.96 4.62 8.30
N ARG A 197 -4.28 4.06 9.47
CA ARG A 197 -5.64 3.88 9.97
C ARG A 197 -5.81 4.56 11.32
N ASN A 198 -6.86 5.35 11.45
CA ASN A 198 -7.13 6.07 12.70
C ASN A 198 -7.43 5.11 13.86
N ARG A 199 -6.69 5.22 14.96
CA ARG A 199 -6.84 4.35 16.16
C ARG A 199 -8.10 4.66 16.99
N GLY A 200 -8.56 5.91 16.98
CA GLY A 200 -9.60 6.40 17.89
C GLY A 200 -10.98 6.60 17.27
N SER A 201 -11.12 6.44 15.96
CA SER A 201 -12.34 6.83 15.27
C SER A 201 -13.45 5.78 15.39
N LYS A 202 -14.41 6.01 16.30
CA LYS A 202 -15.76 5.46 16.21
C LYS A 202 -16.58 6.02 15.03
N VAL A 203 -15.98 6.84 14.17
CA VAL A 203 -16.58 7.43 12.96
C VAL A 203 -16.98 6.36 11.96
N LYS A 204 -16.44 5.16 12.04
CA LYS A 204 -16.84 4.00 11.24
C LYS A 204 -18.35 3.70 11.33
N GLN A 205 -19.00 3.94 12.46
CA GLN A 205 -20.43 3.66 12.64
C GLN A 205 -21.36 4.71 11.98
N TYR A 206 -20.92 5.96 11.86
CA TYR A 206 -21.77 7.03 11.32
C TYR A 206 -21.80 7.07 9.79
N MET A 207 -20.74 6.64 9.10
CA MET A 207 -20.74 6.59 7.63
C MET A 207 -21.41 5.34 7.07
N LEU A 208 -21.31 4.21 7.75
CA LEU A 208 -22.02 2.98 7.37
C LEU A 208 -23.54 3.11 7.51
N ALA A 209 -24.02 3.87 8.49
CA ALA A 209 -25.45 4.11 8.70
C ALA A 209 -26.09 5.10 7.70
N LYS A 210 -25.30 5.86 6.95
CA LYS A 210 -25.81 6.78 5.90
C LYS A 210 -25.89 6.16 4.50
N ASP A 211 -25.20 5.05 4.26
CA ASP A 211 -25.26 4.32 3.00
C ASP A 211 -26.40 3.27 2.97
N GLU A 212 -27.16 3.13 4.06
CA GLU A 212 -28.35 2.26 4.18
C GLU A 212 -29.70 3.02 4.13
N LEU A 213 -29.67 4.31 3.86
CA LEU A 213 -30.87 5.16 3.61
C LEU A 213 -30.86 5.70 2.18
#